data_75d61eba1420f1e69c02dd223dd1b380
#
_entry.id   75d61eba1420f1e69c02dd223dd1b380
#
_cell.length_a   1.000
_cell.length_b   1.000
_cell.length_c   1.000
_cell.angle_alpha   90.00
_cell.angle_beta   90.00
_cell.angle_gamma   90.00
#
_symmetry.space_group_name_H-M   'P 1'
#
loop_
_entity.id
_entity.type
_entity.pdbx_description
1 polymer ?
#
loop_
_entity_poly.entity_id
_entity_poly.type
_entity_poly.pdbx_seq_one_letter_code
_entity_poly.pdbx_strand_id
1 'polypeptide(L)'
;KLKMKKFSTFLAISFIFISMCNASEKIILEDYINSFAWKKRIVLFISKSKYVYFINETDNFFKENNCENDNRNLLYIRIVGDEIKKYNISEKFENKYGMWLIGYDGQIKSYSSDISLLKKIYNIIDKMPMRKKEKVEQTSKCN
;
A
#
# COMPACT_ATOMS: atom_id res chain seq x y z
N LYS A 1 24.61 -71.89 -34.08
CA LYS A 1 25.18 -70.52 -33.83
C LYS A 1 24.04 -69.55 -33.84
N LEU A 2 23.46 -69.19 -32.63
CA LEU A 2 22.45 -68.17 -32.49
C LEU A 2 23.17 -66.80 -32.31
N LYS A 3 22.86 -65.88 -33.23
CA LYS A 3 23.23 -64.47 -33.10
C LYS A 3 22.22 -63.75 -32.16
N MET A 4 22.65 -63.41 -31.00
CA MET A 4 21.90 -62.51 -30.10
C MET A 4 21.94 -61.07 -30.64
N LYS A 5 20.76 -60.57 -31.05
CA LYS A 5 20.58 -59.15 -31.35
C LYS A 5 20.47 -58.40 -30.04
N LYS A 6 21.40 -57.50 -29.80
CA LYS A 6 21.35 -56.52 -28.68
C LYS A 6 20.23 -55.53 -28.94
N PHE A 7 19.16 -55.59 -28.13
CA PHE A 7 18.12 -54.58 -28.09
C PHE A 7 18.66 -53.42 -27.22
N SER A 8 19.02 -52.32 -27.87
CA SER A 8 19.37 -51.10 -27.19
C SER A 8 18.08 -50.34 -26.88
N THR A 9 17.63 -50.42 -25.65
CA THR A 9 16.51 -49.61 -25.15
C THR A 9 17.04 -48.21 -24.86
N PHE A 10 16.77 -47.30 -25.79
CA PHE A 10 16.93 -45.86 -25.53
C PHE A 10 15.81 -45.44 -24.58
N LEU A 11 16.17 -45.28 -23.30
CA LEU A 11 15.32 -44.67 -22.28
C LEU A 11 15.31 -43.15 -22.51
N ALA A 12 14.33 -42.67 -23.26
CA ALA A 12 14.10 -41.24 -23.41
C ALA A 12 13.55 -40.70 -22.09
N ILE A 13 14.44 -40.14 -21.25
CA ILE A 13 14.07 -39.37 -20.06
C ILE A 13 13.53 -38.05 -20.57
N SER A 14 12.22 -37.98 -20.74
CA SER A 14 11.50 -36.71 -20.98
C SER A 14 11.57 -35.89 -19.69
N PHE A 15 12.49 -34.97 -19.63
CA PHE A 15 12.50 -33.89 -18.61
C PHE A 15 11.30 -32.98 -18.88
N ILE A 16 10.18 -33.26 -18.24
CA ILE A 16 9.07 -32.34 -18.15
C ILE A 16 9.55 -31.22 -17.23
N PHE A 17 10.07 -30.14 -17.81
CA PHE A 17 10.22 -28.86 -17.12
C PHE A 17 8.82 -28.35 -16.79
N ILE A 18 8.32 -28.70 -15.62
CA ILE A 18 7.18 -28.01 -15.01
C ILE A 18 7.70 -26.60 -14.70
N SER A 19 7.50 -25.69 -15.63
CA SER A 19 7.63 -24.26 -15.39
C SER A 19 6.60 -23.92 -14.33
N MET A 20 6.99 -23.94 -13.06
CA MET A 20 6.20 -23.37 -11.98
C MET A 20 6.13 -21.87 -12.23
N CYS A 21 5.09 -21.45 -12.93
CA CYS A 21 4.71 -20.06 -13.03
C CYS A 21 4.29 -19.64 -11.62
N ASN A 22 5.24 -19.11 -10.84
CA ASN A 22 4.95 -18.45 -9.59
C ASN A 22 4.19 -17.16 -9.92
N ALA A 23 2.87 -17.28 -10.10
CA ALA A 23 2.00 -16.14 -10.09
C ALA A 23 2.15 -15.52 -8.69
N SER A 24 2.86 -14.41 -8.59
CA SER A 24 2.97 -13.65 -7.35
C SER A 24 1.57 -13.31 -6.87
N GLU A 25 1.16 -13.87 -5.74
CA GLU A 25 -0.15 -13.62 -5.16
C GLU A 25 -0.26 -12.12 -4.84
N LYS A 26 -1.31 -11.49 -5.35
CA LYS A 26 -1.52 -10.05 -5.13
C LYS A 26 -1.97 -9.81 -3.70
N ILE A 27 -1.43 -8.76 -3.11
CA ILE A 27 -1.84 -8.29 -1.78
C ILE A 27 -3.24 -7.70 -1.87
N ILE A 28 -4.17 -8.15 -1.04
CA ILE A 28 -5.48 -7.52 -0.92
C ILE A 28 -5.28 -6.19 -0.17
N LEU A 29 -5.47 -5.08 -0.88
CA LEU A 29 -5.18 -3.74 -0.34
C LEU A 29 -6.01 -3.44 0.91
N GLU A 30 -7.25 -3.85 0.93
CA GLU A 30 -8.15 -3.62 2.05
C GLU A 30 -7.69 -4.36 3.31
N ASP A 31 -7.23 -5.61 3.18
CA ASP A 31 -6.67 -6.38 4.30
C ASP A 31 -5.37 -5.77 4.80
N TYR A 32 -4.53 -5.29 3.88
CA TYR A 32 -3.30 -4.58 4.24
C TYR A 32 -3.60 -3.31 5.05
N ILE A 33 -4.56 -2.49 4.62
CA ILE A 33 -5.00 -1.31 5.37
C ILE A 33 -5.58 -1.70 6.73
N ASN A 34 -6.44 -2.72 6.78
CA ASN A 34 -7.11 -3.18 7.99
C ASN A 34 -6.12 -3.74 9.03
N SER A 35 -4.95 -4.23 8.61
CA SER A 35 -3.90 -4.69 9.55
C SER A 35 -3.38 -3.57 10.47
N PHE A 36 -3.57 -2.32 10.11
CA PHE A 36 -3.23 -1.14 10.89
C PHE A 36 -4.40 -0.58 11.71
N ALA A 37 -5.59 -1.17 11.61
CA ALA A 37 -6.76 -0.71 12.35
C ALA A 37 -6.46 -0.61 13.85
N TRP A 38 -6.92 0.46 14.48
CA TRP A 38 -6.71 0.82 15.89
C TRP A 38 -5.26 1.07 16.31
N LYS A 39 -4.30 1.01 15.35
CA LYS A 39 -2.87 1.28 15.59
C LYS A 39 -2.41 2.55 14.90
N LYS A 40 -2.85 2.76 13.66
CA LYS A 40 -2.44 3.88 12.82
C LYS A 40 -3.63 4.48 12.09
N ARG A 41 -3.61 5.80 11.89
CA ARG A 41 -4.33 6.46 10.81
C ARG A 41 -3.51 6.32 9.54
N ILE A 42 -4.16 6.26 8.40
CA ILE A 42 -3.46 6.02 7.14
C ILE A 42 -3.77 7.16 6.17
N VAL A 43 -2.73 7.65 5.50
CA VAL A 43 -2.88 8.32 4.22
C VAL A 43 -2.50 7.33 3.14
N LEU A 44 -3.50 6.85 2.42
CA LEU A 44 -3.31 6.04 1.23
C LEU A 44 -3.19 6.98 0.03
N PHE A 45 -2.09 6.89 -0.69
CA PHE A 45 -1.85 7.63 -1.92
C PHE A 45 -1.69 6.68 -3.10
N ILE A 46 -2.59 6.80 -4.09
CA ILE A 46 -2.55 6.00 -5.32
C ILE A 46 -2.42 6.94 -6.50
N SER A 47 -1.39 6.76 -7.34
CA SER A 47 -1.14 7.63 -8.49
C SER A 47 -0.51 6.90 -9.66
N LYS A 48 -0.79 7.39 -10.88
CA LYS A 48 -0.01 7.02 -12.08
C LYS A 48 1.33 7.73 -12.04
N SER A 49 2.38 7.06 -12.53
CA SER A 49 3.74 7.62 -12.57
C SER A 49 3.87 8.95 -13.30
N LYS A 50 2.98 9.24 -14.25
CA LYS A 50 2.99 10.51 -15.01
C LYS A 50 2.63 11.76 -14.20
N TYR A 51 2.01 11.60 -13.02
CA TYR A 51 1.63 12.75 -12.17
C TYR A 51 2.76 13.16 -11.23
N VAL A 52 3.93 13.47 -11.80
CA VAL A 52 5.20 13.72 -11.09
C VAL A 52 5.05 14.82 -10.03
N TYR A 53 4.40 15.95 -10.36
CA TYR A 53 4.19 17.04 -9.41
C TYR A 53 3.42 16.57 -8.18
N PHE A 54 2.29 15.88 -8.38
CA PHE A 54 1.47 15.38 -7.27
C PHE A 54 2.23 14.39 -6.38
N ILE A 55 3.03 13.51 -7.01
CA ILE A 55 3.86 12.54 -6.30
C ILE A 55 4.91 13.26 -5.46
N ASN A 56 5.68 14.19 -6.05
CA ASN A 56 6.76 14.88 -5.37
C ASN A 56 6.25 15.74 -4.19
N GLU A 57 5.16 16.49 -4.39
CA GLU A 57 4.57 17.31 -3.31
C GLU A 57 4.09 16.44 -2.15
N THR A 58 3.49 15.29 -2.45
CA THR A 58 3.01 14.38 -1.42
C THR A 58 4.18 13.73 -0.67
N ASP A 59 5.17 13.22 -1.38
CA ASP A 59 6.35 12.57 -0.79
C ASP A 59 7.15 13.56 0.07
N ASN A 60 7.35 14.80 -0.41
CA ASN A 60 8.03 15.85 0.34
C ASN A 60 7.26 16.24 1.62
N PHE A 61 5.93 16.39 1.52
CA PHE A 61 5.11 16.69 2.70
C PHE A 61 5.32 15.66 3.80
N PHE A 62 5.25 14.36 3.48
CA PHE A 62 5.41 13.32 4.49
C PHE A 62 6.83 13.22 5.04
N LYS A 63 7.84 13.51 4.22
CA LYS A 63 9.25 13.55 4.65
C LYS A 63 9.53 14.73 5.58
N GLU A 64 9.07 15.93 5.22
CA GLU A 64 9.35 17.15 5.96
C GLU A 64 8.58 17.23 7.29
N ASN A 65 7.39 16.62 7.34
CA ASN A 65 6.51 16.66 8.51
C ASN A 65 6.51 15.34 9.30
N ASN A 66 7.62 14.59 9.29
CA ASN A 66 7.68 13.27 9.92
C ASN A 66 7.29 13.30 11.40
N CYS A 67 7.80 14.28 12.18
CA CYS A 67 7.45 14.41 13.58
C CYS A 67 5.95 14.65 13.81
N GLU A 68 5.33 15.52 13.02
CA GLU A 68 3.90 15.80 13.10
C GLU A 68 3.04 14.61 12.69
N ASN A 69 3.53 13.82 11.73
CA ASN A 69 2.89 12.57 11.33
C ASN A 69 2.96 11.53 12.46
N ASP A 70 4.13 11.34 13.06
CA ASP A 70 4.33 10.42 14.18
C ASP A 70 3.51 10.82 15.40
N ASN A 71 3.45 12.11 15.71
CA ASN A 71 2.63 12.67 16.80
C ASN A 71 1.13 12.37 16.61
N ARG A 72 0.67 12.17 15.39
CA ARG A 72 -0.72 11.81 15.05
C ARG A 72 -0.92 10.33 14.72
N ASN A 73 0.09 9.50 14.95
CA ASN A 73 0.09 8.09 14.54
C ASN A 73 -0.35 7.91 13.07
N LEU A 74 0.13 8.79 12.18
CA LEU A 74 -0.22 8.84 10.77
C LEU A 74 0.80 8.07 9.95
N LEU A 75 0.36 7.05 9.23
CA LEU A 75 1.16 6.25 8.32
C LEU A 75 0.88 6.66 6.87
N TYR A 76 1.93 6.88 6.11
CA TYR A 76 1.86 7.13 4.67
C TYR A 76 2.05 5.83 3.89
N ILE A 77 1.05 5.42 3.14
CA ILE A 77 1.10 4.28 2.21
C ILE A 77 1.06 4.83 0.79
N ARG A 78 2.16 4.64 0.08
CA ARG A 78 2.36 5.11 -1.29
C ARG A 78 2.28 3.96 -2.28
N ILE A 79 1.41 4.07 -3.27
CA ILE A 79 1.24 3.09 -4.35
C ILE A 79 1.26 3.84 -5.69
N VAL A 80 2.36 3.77 -6.44
CA VAL A 80 2.54 4.59 -7.64
C VAL A 80 2.98 3.73 -8.83
N GLY A 81 2.38 4.00 -9.98
CA GLY A 81 2.78 3.38 -11.25
C GLY A 81 2.63 1.86 -11.23
N ASP A 82 3.72 1.14 -11.49
CA ASP A 82 3.71 -0.33 -11.55
C ASP A 82 3.48 -1.02 -10.20
N GLU A 83 3.66 -0.32 -9.09
CA GLU A 83 3.34 -0.86 -7.76
C GLU A 83 1.86 -1.21 -7.62
N ILE A 84 0.98 -0.51 -8.35
CA ILE A 84 -0.47 -0.77 -8.37
C ILE A 84 -0.77 -2.24 -8.73
N LYS A 85 0.05 -2.84 -9.60
CA LYS A 85 -0.12 -4.22 -10.07
C LYS A 85 0.08 -5.27 -8.97
N LYS A 86 0.77 -4.91 -7.88
CA LYS A 86 1.02 -5.78 -6.73
C LYS A 86 -0.20 -5.96 -5.84
N TYR A 87 -1.19 -5.09 -5.99
CA TYR A 87 -2.37 -5.05 -5.13
C TYR A 87 -3.62 -5.50 -5.88
N ASN A 88 -4.49 -6.22 -5.16
CA ASN A 88 -5.89 -6.36 -5.51
C ASN A 88 -6.64 -5.19 -4.85
N ILE A 89 -7.11 -4.25 -5.67
CA ILE A 89 -7.74 -3.01 -5.22
C ILE A 89 -9.24 -3.19 -5.29
N SER A 90 -9.94 -3.01 -4.17
CA SER A 90 -11.39 -3.09 -4.11
C SER A 90 -12.06 -1.92 -4.85
N GLU A 91 -13.33 -2.09 -5.23
CA GLU A 91 -14.14 -1.05 -5.92
C GLU A 91 -14.13 0.30 -5.19
N LYS A 92 -13.96 0.29 -3.87
CA LYS A 92 -13.83 1.47 -3.02
C LYS A 92 -12.73 2.44 -3.47
N PHE A 93 -11.63 1.89 -4.03
CA PHE A 93 -10.46 2.64 -4.52
C PHE A 93 -10.26 2.46 -6.04
N GLU A 94 -11.01 1.56 -6.67
CA GLU A 94 -10.85 1.22 -8.08
C GLU A 94 -11.15 2.42 -8.97
N ASN A 95 -10.36 2.56 -10.05
CA ASN A 95 -10.45 3.65 -11.03
C ASN A 95 -10.27 5.07 -10.48
N LYS A 96 -9.91 5.21 -9.20
CA LYS A 96 -9.61 6.50 -8.59
C LYS A 96 -8.12 6.62 -8.32
N TYR A 97 -7.60 7.81 -8.64
CA TYR A 97 -6.26 8.22 -8.22
C TYR A 97 -6.42 9.39 -7.28
N GLY A 98 -5.56 9.47 -6.28
CA GLY A 98 -5.66 10.53 -5.30
C GLY A 98 -5.16 10.09 -3.92
N MET A 99 -5.66 10.75 -2.92
CA MET A 99 -5.26 10.61 -1.54
C MET A 99 -6.48 10.38 -0.66
N TRP A 100 -6.44 9.35 0.17
CA TRP A 100 -7.48 9.01 1.15
C TRP A 100 -6.92 9.11 2.55
N LEU A 101 -7.59 9.85 3.41
CA LEU A 101 -7.37 9.79 4.86
C LEU A 101 -8.29 8.72 5.45
N ILE A 102 -7.69 7.72 6.09
CA ILE A 102 -8.40 6.60 6.73
C ILE A 102 -8.16 6.69 8.22
N GLY A 103 -9.24 6.61 9.00
CA GLY A 103 -9.18 6.66 10.45
C GLY A 103 -8.74 5.35 11.11
N TYR A 104 -8.62 5.32 12.42
CA TYR A 104 -8.32 4.11 13.20
C TYR A 104 -9.33 2.98 12.99
N ASP A 105 -10.56 3.33 12.70
CA ASP A 105 -11.67 2.40 12.45
C ASP A 105 -11.66 1.80 11.02
N GLY A 106 -10.61 2.08 10.24
CA GLY A 106 -10.50 1.65 8.85
C GLY A 106 -11.42 2.40 7.87
N GLN A 107 -12.18 3.40 8.34
CA GLN A 107 -13.12 4.14 7.51
C GLN A 107 -12.45 5.34 6.82
N ILE A 108 -12.85 5.62 5.57
CA ILE A 108 -12.41 6.81 4.85
C ILE A 108 -13.03 8.04 5.51
N LYS A 109 -12.18 8.98 5.93
CA LYS A 109 -12.56 10.26 6.56
C LYS A 109 -12.51 11.42 5.59
N SER A 110 -11.65 11.34 4.57
CA SER A 110 -11.53 12.36 3.54
C SER A 110 -10.87 11.78 2.29
N TYR A 111 -11.14 12.40 1.14
CA TYR A 111 -10.53 12.08 -0.14
C TYR A 111 -10.22 13.37 -0.90
N SER A 112 -9.14 13.35 -1.68
CA SER A 112 -8.82 14.38 -2.67
C SER A 112 -8.13 13.76 -3.87
N SER A 113 -8.45 14.24 -5.06
CA SER A 113 -7.77 13.88 -6.30
C SER A 113 -6.51 14.72 -6.57
N ASP A 114 -6.18 15.64 -5.66
CA ASP A 114 -5.05 16.57 -5.73
C ASP A 114 -4.39 16.77 -4.36
N ILE A 115 -3.43 17.71 -4.27
CA ILE A 115 -2.69 18.03 -3.03
C ILE A 115 -3.51 18.79 -1.98
N SER A 116 -4.76 19.14 -2.24
CA SER A 116 -5.57 19.97 -1.33
C SER A 116 -5.80 19.33 0.03
N LEU A 117 -5.80 17.99 0.10
CA LEU A 117 -5.92 17.28 1.38
C LEU A 117 -4.73 17.55 2.30
N LEU A 118 -3.51 17.69 1.78
CA LEU A 118 -2.30 17.95 2.60
C LEU A 118 -2.45 19.22 3.44
N LYS A 119 -3.04 20.28 2.87
CA LYS A 119 -3.24 21.56 3.55
C LYS A 119 -4.17 21.49 4.77
N LYS A 120 -5.04 20.50 4.84
CA LYS A 120 -6.10 20.39 5.87
C LYS A 120 -6.04 19.09 6.68
N ILE A 121 -5.11 18.18 6.34
CA ILE A 121 -5.09 16.84 6.91
C ILE A 121 -4.96 16.83 8.43
N TYR A 122 -4.05 17.64 8.99
CA TYR A 122 -3.85 17.73 10.44
C TYR A 122 -5.07 18.32 11.14
N ASN A 123 -5.70 19.34 10.54
CA ASN A 123 -6.93 19.92 11.08
C ASN A 123 -8.09 18.89 11.12
N ILE A 124 -8.19 18.04 10.10
CA ILE A 124 -9.18 16.96 10.09
C ILE A 124 -8.87 15.94 11.19
N ILE A 125 -7.63 15.47 11.29
CA ILE A 125 -7.20 14.51 12.31
C ILE A 125 -7.40 15.07 13.71
N ASP A 126 -7.02 16.31 13.95
CA ASP A 126 -7.06 16.96 15.26
C ASP A 126 -8.47 17.15 15.82
N LYS A 127 -9.49 17.10 14.96
CA LYS A 127 -10.91 17.11 15.33
C LYS A 127 -11.45 15.71 15.66
N MET A 128 -10.72 14.64 15.34
CA MET A 128 -11.19 13.26 15.59
C MET A 128 -11.27 12.98 17.11
N PRO A 129 -12.30 12.25 17.56
CA PRO A 129 -12.48 11.98 19.00
C PRO A 129 -11.28 11.31 19.66
N MET A 130 -10.69 10.28 18.99
CA MET A 130 -9.51 9.57 19.51
C MET A 130 -8.29 10.50 19.62
N ARG A 131 -8.12 11.44 18.67
CA ARG A 131 -7.01 12.39 18.71
C ARG A 131 -7.12 13.34 19.89
N LYS A 132 -8.32 13.75 20.27
CA LYS A 132 -8.55 14.58 21.45
C LYS A 132 -8.07 13.89 22.74
N LYS A 133 -8.31 12.58 22.87
CA LYS A 133 -7.80 11.77 23.99
C LYS A 133 -6.27 11.69 23.97
N GLU A 134 -5.67 11.38 22.79
CA GLU A 134 -4.22 11.31 22.62
C GLU A 134 -3.52 12.62 23.03
N LYS A 135 -4.09 13.78 22.72
CA LYS A 135 -3.52 15.09 23.10
C LYS A 135 -3.49 15.32 24.62
N VAL A 136 -4.40 14.71 25.35
CA VAL A 136 -4.42 14.78 26.82
C VAL A 136 -3.36 13.87 27.44
N GLU A 137 -3.11 12.72 26.81
CA GLU A 137 -2.19 11.70 27.31
C GLU A 137 -0.75 11.88 26.82
N GLN A 138 -0.55 12.57 25.72
CA GLN A 138 0.77 12.77 25.08
C GLN A 138 1.20 14.23 25.13
N THR A 139 2.34 14.49 25.74
CA THR A 139 3.04 15.75 25.51
C THR A 139 3.52 15.80 24.06
N SER A 140 3.26 16.90 23.35
CA SER A 140 3.76 17.09 21.97
C SER A 140 5.27 16.87 21.93
N LYS A 141 5.74 15.99 21.07
CA LYS A 141 7.17 15.68 20.88
C LYS A 141 7.80 16.53 19.79
N CYS A 142 7.01 17.33 19.10
CA CYS A 142 7.47 18.18 18.00
C CYS A 142 7.62 19.60 18.52
N ASN A 143 8.84 20.15 18.44
CA ASN A 143 9.18 21.54 18.72
C ASN A 143 9.05 22.39 17.44
#